data_36fac6d8802de1e9e9a589b339b376be
#
_entry.id   36fac6d8802de1e9e9a589b339b376be
#
_cell.length_a   1.000
_cell.length_b   1.000
_cell.length_c   1.000
_cell.angle_alpha   90.00
_cell.angle_beta   90.00
_cell.angle_gamma   90.00
#
_symmetry.space_group_name_H-M   'P 1'
#
loop_
_entity.id
_entity.type
_entity.pdbx_description
1 polymer ?
#
loop_
_entity_poly.entity_id
_entity_poly.type
_entity_poly.pdbx_seq_one_letter_code
_entity_poly.pdbx_strand_id
1 'polypeptide(L)'
;INNGTVTLTLHVVSNTNCAEITDSVIITIAKQPTADAGPTVTICEDESYTLLNGEATVTNETSYQWTLTGAGAITLGTQNTLTPEFIPILGQTGDVTLTLTALADPACGSLSDAIATKTIRIIPKPTVSIPASGVICEGEDFVIAASDILTSDFNTLNWTSSNTLGTFIPDALTGETIYRPAVNQIGDVTLTLTATAIDGACADASANLVLTINPSVIVEAGSGTSICSDGIQTYKITDALITNGDGFFNWSISGPA
;
A
#
# COMPACT_ATOMS: atom_id res chain seq x y z
N ILE A 1 -43.87 -16.22 18.94
CA ILE A 1 -44.81 -16.13 17.81
C ILE A 1 -43.99 -16.30 16.58
N ASN A 2 -44.31 -17.25 15.70
CA ASN A 2 -43.62 -17.48 14.45
C ASN A 2 -44.15 -16.51 13.39
N ASN A 3 -43.26 -16.06 12.47
CA ASN A 3 -43.68 -15.37 11.23
C ASN A 3 -44.61 -16.29 10.47
N GLY A 4 -45.66 -15.76 9.89
CA GLY A 4 -46.56 -16.57 9.08
C GLY A 4 -47.99 -16.01 9.01
N THR A 5 -48.86 -16.81 8.47
CA THR A 5 -50.27 -16.47 8.36
C THR A 5 -51.14 -17.41 9.23
N VAL A 6 -52.15 -16.84 9.82
CA VAL A 6 -53.20 -17.59 10.54
C VAL A 6 -54.51 -17.36 9.76
N THR A 7 -55.19 -18.43 9.40
CA THR A 7 -56.52 -18.34 8.80
C THR A 7 -57.57 -18.57 9.92
N LEU A 8 -58.39 -17.56 10.13
CA LEU A 8 -59.58 -17.70 10.95
C LEU A 8 -60.77 -17.99 10.08
N THR A 9 -61.43 -19.11 10.31
CA THR A 9 -62.65 -19.51 9.56
C THR A 9 -63.84 -19.39 10.46
N LEU A 10 -64.82 -18.60 10.04
CA LEU A 10 -66.11 -18.50 10.71
C LEU A 10 -67.04 -19.53 10.08
N HIS A 11 -67.58 -20.39 10.91
CA HIS A 11 -68.62 -21.37 10.53
C HIS A 11 -69.98 -20.92 11.06
N VAL A 12 -70.94 -20.87 10.22
CA VAL A 12 -72.34 -20.60 10.60
C VAL A 12 -73.17 -21.86 10.34
N VAL A 13 -73.63 -22.45 11.43
CA VAL A 13 -74.51 -23.64 11.37
C VAL A 13 -75.94 -23.16 11.43
N SER A 14 -76.76 -23.60 10.47
CA SER A 14 -78.19 -23.34 10.45
C SER A 14 -78.90 -24.33 11.35
N ASN A 15 -79.87 -23.85 12.16
CA ASN A 15 -80.76 -24.70 12.94
C ASN A 15 -81.99 -25.16 12.11
N THR A 16 -81.97 -24.87 10.80
CA THR A 16 -82.91 -25.40 9.79
C THR A 16 -82.09 -26.20 8.79
N ASN A 17 -82.62 -27.15 8.07
CA ASN A 17 -81.90 -28.03 7.15
C ASN A 17 -81.15 -27.29 5.99
N CYS A 18 -80.63 -26.12 6.23
CA CYS A 18 -79.77 -25.38 5.27
C CYS A 18 -78.30 -25.81 5.41
N ALA A 19 -77.55 -25.68 4.35
CA ALA A 19 -76.12 -25.97 4.36
C ALA A 19 -75.36 -25.00 5.24
N GLU A 20 -74.31 -25.49 5.90
CA GLU A 20 -73.33 -24.70 6.61
C GLU A 20 -72.67 -23.70 5.64
N ILE A 21 -72.50 -22.46 6.10
CA ILE A 21 -71.77 -21.41 5.34
C ILE A 21 -70.52 -21.08 6.13
N THR A 22 -69.42 -21.01 5.41
CA THR A 22 -68.12 -20.65 5.98
C THR A 22 -67.51 -19.44 5.26
N ASP A 23 -66.83 -18.58 6.00
CA ASP A 23 -66.00 -17.50 5.49
C ASP A 23 -64.67 -17.46 6.27
N SER A 24 -63.60 -17.00 5.61
CA SER A 24 -62.26 -17.02 6.19
C SER A 24 -61.55 -15.70 6.01
N VAL A 25 -60.81 -15.29 7.06
CA VAL A 25 -59.91 -14.16 7.02
C VAL A 25 -58.46 -14.64 7.31
N ILE A 26 -57.50 -14.15 6.55
CA ILE A 26 -56.07 -14.41 6.71
C ILE A 26 -55.49 -13.28 7.52
N ILE A 27 -54.88 -13.61 8.68
CA ILE A 27 -54.11 -12.69 9.53
C ILE A 27 -52.63 -12.96 9.31
N THR A 28 -51.87 -11.95 8.86
CA THR A 28 -50.43 -12.00 8.72
C THR A 28 -49.76 -11.53 10.03
N ILE A 29 -48.83 -12.34 10.54
CA ILE A 29 -48.05 -12.03 11.78
C ILE A 29 -46.68 -11.62 11.31
N ALA A 30 -46.34 -10.33 11.42
CA ALA A 30 -45.03 -9.80 11.14
C ALA A 30 -44.13 -9.77 12.40
N LYS A 31 -42.84 -9.96 12.25
CA LYS A 31 -41.83 -9.85 13.29
C LYS A 31 -41.00 -8.58 13.10
N GLN A 32 -40.34 -8.16 14.18
CA GLN A 32 -39.33 -7.12 14.13
C GLN A 32 -38.22 -7.52 13.17
N PRO A 33 -37.85 -6.66 12.22
CA PRO A 33 -36.69 -6.93 11.35
C PRO A 33 -35.39 -6.86 12.15
N THR A 34 -34.36 -7.51 11.64
CA THR A 34 -32.99 -7.40 12.11
C THR A 34 -32.06 -7.06 10.97
N ALA A 35 -30.97 -6.37 11.26
CA ALA A 35 -29.93 -6.06 10.28
C ALA A 35 -28.56 -6.25 10.95
N ASP A 36 -27.61 -6.77 10.18
CA ASP A 36 -26.20 -6.81 10.49
C ASP A 36 -25.45 -6.36 9.22
N ALA A 37 -24.60 -5.34 9.34
CA ALA A 37 -23.86 -4.77 8.23
C ALA A 37 -22.45 -5.36 8.08
N GLY A 38 -22.08 -6.30 8.95
CA GLY A 38 -20.76 -6.89 9.01
C GLY A 38 -19.69 -6.00 9.68
N PRO A 39 -18.47 -6.51 9.82
CA PRO A 39 -17.37 -5.82 10.52
C PRO A 39 -16.83 -4.64 9.73
N THR A 40 -16.08 -3.76 10.41
CA THR A 40 -15.25 -2.74 9.77
C THR A 40 -14.22 -3.37 8.84
N VAL A 41 -13.98 -2.74 7.70
CA VAL A 41 -12.96 -3.13 6.73
C VAL A 41 -11.99 -1.98 6.47
N THR A 42 -10.72 -2.30 6.19
CA THR A 42 -9.72 -1.34 5.72
C THR A 42 -9.44 -1.60 4.25
N ILE A 43 -9.44 -0.55 3.44
CA ILE A 43 -9.11 -0.59 2.01
C ILE A 43 -8.04 0.45 1.70
N CYS A 44 -7.36 0.27 0.58
CA CYS A 44 -6.44 1.27 0.05
C CYS A 44 -7.21 2.41 -0.64
N GLU A 45 -6.65 3.62 -0.64
CA GLU A 45 -7.19 4.72 -1.44
C GLU A 45 -7.30 4.31 -2.92
N ASP A 46 -8.29 4.86 -3.62
CA ASP A 46 -8.61 4.58 -5.02
C ASP A 46 -9.06 3.13 -5.32
N GLU A 47 -9.19 2.26 -4.30
CA GLU A 47 -9.72 0.92 -4.48
C GLU A 47 -11.21 0.84 -4.13
N SER A 48 -12.00 0.19 -4.97
CA SER A 48 -13.40 -0.12 -4.66
C SER A 48 -13.50 -1.30 -3.71
N TYR A 49 -14.59 -1.35 -2.95
CA TYR A 49 -14.88 -2.45 -2.04
C TYR A 49 -16.29 -3.00 -2.29
N THR A 50 -16.38 -4.29 -2.61
CA THR A 50 -17.65 -5.01 -2.71
C THR A 50 -17.81 -5.91 -1.50
N LEU A 51 -18.92 -5.77 -0.75
CA LEU A 51 -19.21 -6.65 0.37
C LEU A 51 -19.30 -8.11 -0.10
N LEU A 52 -18.71 -9.01 0.67
CA LEU A 52 -18.75 -10.43 0.38
C LEU A 52 -20.12 -11.03 0.71
N ASN A 53 -20.51 -12.08 -0.01
CA ASN A 53 -21.75 -12.77 0.28
C ASN A 53 -21.75 -13.37 1.70
N GLY A 54 -22.79 -13.06 2.47
CA GLY A 54 -22.91 -13.47 3.88
C GLY A 54 -22.23 -12.54 4.89
N GLU A 55 -21.53 -11.50 4.45
CA GLU A 55 -20.94 -10.48 5.33
C GLU A 55 -22.02 -9.59 5.98
N ALA A 56 -23.04 -9.24 5.22
CA ALA A 56 -24.22 -8.55 5.72
C ALA A 56 -25.44 -9.47 5.73
N THR A 57 -26.32 -9.30 6.71
CA THR A 57 -27.55 -10.08 6.82
C THR A 57 -28.73 -9.22 7.26
N VAL A 58 -29.92 -9.58 6.77
CA VAL A 58 -31.20 -9.03 7.20
C VAL A 58 -32.19 -10.17 7.41
N THR A 59 -33.16 -9.98 8.31
CA THR A 59 -34.25 -10.93 8.54
C THR A 59 -35.57 -10.22 8.86
N ASN A 60 -36.71 -10.82 8.49
CA ASN A 60 -38.06 -10.35 8.77
C ASN A 60 -38.40 -8.97 8.18
N GLU A 61 -37.62 -8.49 7.22
CA GLU A 61 -37.82 -7.22 6.52
C GLU A 61 -38.81 -7.37 5.36
N THR A 62 -39.38 -6.26 4.94
CA THR A 62 -40.15 -6.18 3.67
C THR A 62 -39.26 -5.82 2.49
N SER A 63 -38.22 -5.04 2.76
CA SER A 63 -37.14 -4.66 1.87
C SER A 63 -35.97 -4.10 2.66
N TYR A 64 -34.82 -3.91 2.03
CA TYR A 64 -33.67 -3.28 2.64
C TYR A 64 -32.94 -2.36 1.66
N GLN A 65 -32.17 -1.44 2.20
CA GLN A 65 -31.46 -0.46 1.43
C GLN A 65 -30.18 -0.04 2.14
N TRP A 66 -29.12 0.14 1.35
CA TRP A 66 -27.89 0.78 1.80
C TRP A 66 -27.88 2.26 1.48
N THR A 67 -27.39 3.05 2.41
CA THR A 67 -27.09 4.48 2.24
C THR A 67 -25.64 4.75 2.64
N LEU A 68 -25.05 5.82 2.08
CA LEU A 68 -23.67 6.23 2.35
C LEU A 68 -23.66 7.53 3.12
N THR A 69 -22.83 7.60 4.17
CA THR A 69 -22.46 8.85 4.84
C THR A 69 -20.96 9.07 4.67
N GLY A 70 -20.58 10.18 4.07
CA GLY A 70 -19.21 10.52 3.67
C GLY A 70 -19.12 10.70 2.16
N ALA A 71 -17.87 10.86 1.67
CA ALA A 71 -17.60 10.96 0.24
C ALA A 71 -17.58 9.58 -0.42
N GLY A 72 -17.62 9.53 -1.74
CA GLY A 72 -17.70 8.31 -2.55
C GLY A 72 -19.11 8.02 -3.04
N ALA A 73 -19.31 6.81 -3.55
CA ALA A 73 -20.60 6.37 -4.08
C ALA A 73 -20.83 4.87 -3.82
N ILE A 74 -22.11 4.48 -3.69
CA ILE A 74 -22.51 3.09 -3.86
C ILE A 74 -22.86 2.91 -5.32
N THR A 75 -22.32 1.87 -5.96
CA THR A 75 -22.59 1.57 -7.38
C THR A 75 -24.09 1.43 -7.61
N LEU A 76 -24.58 2.13 -8.62
CA LEU A 76 -26.01 2.14 -8.96
C LEU A 76 -26.54 0.72 -9.23
N GLY A 77 -27.60 0.35 -8.54
CA GLY A 77 -28.21 -0.99 -8.64
C GLY A 77 -27.71 -1.99 -7.59
N THR A 78 -26.64 -1.69 -6.84
CA THR A 78 -26.16 -2.59 -5.77
C THR A 78 -26.68 -2.19 -4.39
N GLN A 79 -27.25 -0.99 -4.22
CA GLN A 79 -27.74 -0.46 -2.93
C GLN A 79 -28.87 -1.29 -2.30
N ASN A 80 -29.56 -2.11 -3.08
CA ASN A 80 -30.64 -3.00 -2.63
C ASN A 80 -30.22 -4.48 -2.67
N THR A 81 -28.92 -4.76 -2.61
CA THR A 81 -28.35 -6.11 -2.50
C THR A 81 -27.59 -6.25 -1.17
N LEU A 82 -27.34 -7.46 -0.73
CA LEU A 82 -26.48 -7.70 0.45
C LEU A 82 -24.98 -7.62 0.14
N THR A 83 -24.64 -7.34 -1.12
CA THR A 83 -23.27 -7.19 -1.61
C THR A 83 -23.11 -5.85 -2.35
N PRO A 84 -23.36 -4.70 -1.69
CA PRO A 84 -23.19 -3.40 -2.33
C PRO A 84 -21.71 -3.17 -2.66
N GLU A 85 -21.46 -2.43 -3.73
CA GLU A 85 -20.13 -1.97 -4.09
C GLU A 85 -19.98 -0.49 -3.72
N PHE A 86 -18.95 -0.19 -2.91
CA PHE A 86 -18.53 1.16 -2.56
C PHE A 86 -17.37 1.59 -3.46
N ILE A 87 -17.44 2.79 -4.02
CA ILE A 87 -16.39 3.40 -4.83
C ILE A 87 -15.98 4.72 -4.17
N PRO A 88 -14.71 4.84 -3.70
CA PRO A 88 -14.19 6.10 -3.18
C PRO A 88 -14.02 7.14 -4.31
N ILE A 89 -13.96 8.42 -3.96
CA ILE A 89 -13.44 9.44 -4.87
C ILE A 89 -11.91 9.39 -4.88
N LEU A 90 -11.31 9.81 -5.98
CA LEU A 90 -9.85 9.81 -6.16
C LEU A 90 -9.15 10.55 -5.01
N GLY A 91 -8.15 9.90 -4.40
CA GLY A 91 -7.37 10.43 -3.27
C GLY A 91 -8.14 10.50 -1.94
N GLN A 92 -9.27 9.81 -1.83
CA GLN A 92 -10.05 9.78 -0.60
C GLN A 92 -9.36 8.95 0.47
N THR A 93 -9.24 9.52 1.67
CA THR A 93 -8.76 8.83 2.87
C THR A 93 -9.72 9.07 4.04
N GLY A 94 -9.58 8.28 5.11
CA GLY A 94 -10.42 8.37 6.29
C GLY A 94 -11.61 7.42 6.27
N ASP A 95 -12.52 7.57 7.24
CA ASP A 95 -13.62 6.65 7.44
C ASP A 95 -14.88 7.10 6.68
N VAL A 96 -15.54 6.15 6.03
CA VAL A 96 -16.91 6.29 5.49
C VAL A 96 -17.82 5.26 6.13
N THR A 97 -19.11 5.59 6.24
CA THR A 97 -20.10 4.72 6.86
C THR A 97 -21.16 4.32 5.84
N LEU A 98 -21.29 3.01 5.63
CA LEU A 98 -22.43 2.41 4.96
C LEU A 98 -23.48 2.06 6.01
N THR A 99 -24.74 2.48 5.80
CA THR A 99 -25.86 2.19 6.68
C THR A 99 -26.83 1.26 5.96
N LEU A 100 -27.04 0.08 6.52
CA LEU A 100 -28.04 -0.90 6.10
C LEU A 100 -29.32 -0.65 6.89
N THR A 101 -30.40 -0.35 6.18
CA THR A 101 -31.73 -0.21 6.77
C THR A 101 -32.62 -1.34 6.28
N ALA A 102 -33.12 -2.18 7.18
CA ALA A 102 -34.09 -3.23 6.92
C ALA A 102 -35.47 -2.73 7.35
N LEU A 103 -36.39 -2.54 6.37
CA LEU A 103 -37.68 -1.91 6.60
C LEU A 103 -38.66 -2.88 7.27
N ALA A 104 -39.34 -2.40 8.30
CA ALA A 104 -40.43 -3.12 8.96
C ALA A 104 -41.68 -3.19 8.06
N ASP A 105 -42.55 -4.15 8.35
CA ASP A 105 -43.87 -4.23 7.72
C ASP A 105 -44.72 -3.01 8.12
N PRO A 106 -45.11 -2.14 7.18
CA PRO A 106 -45.89 -0.94 7.47
C PRO A 106 -47.29 -1.23 8.02
N ALA A 107 -47.82 -2.44 7.81
CA ALA A 107 -49.11 -2.87 8.38
C ALA A 107 -49.01 -3.08 9.88
N CYS A 108 -47.80 -3.23 10.43
CA CYS A 108 -47.53 -3.38 11.86
C CYS A 108 -46.92 -2.08 12.39
N GLY A 109 -47.70 -1.04 12.56
CA GLY A 109 -47.24 0.30 12.96
C GLY A 109 -46.53 0.40 14.32
N SER A 110 -46.41 -0.71 15.09
CA SER A 110 -45.60 -0.82 16.28
C SER A 110 -44.18 -1.34 16.06
N LEU A 111 -43.85 -1.82 14.85
CA LEU A 111 -42.52 -2.28 14.48
C LEU A 111 -41.69 -1.11 13.94
N SER A 112 -40.38 -1.13 14.23
CA SER A 112 -39.41 -0.16 13.74
C SER A 112 -38.49 -0.80 12.74
N ASP A 113 -37.95 -0.01 11.83
CA ASP A 113 -36.87 -0.45 10.94
C ASP A 113 -35.64 -0.87 11.76
N ALA A 114 -34.93 -1.88 11.28
CA ALA A 114 -33.64 -2.24 11.84
C ALA A 114 -32.52 -1.54 11.07
N ILE A 115 -31.57 -0.97 11.80
CA ILE A 115 -30.46 -0.20 11.24
C ILE A 115 -29.15 -0.82 11.76
N ALA A 116 -28.23 -1.08 10.82
CA ALA A 116 -26.86 -1.48 11.13
C ALA A 116 -25.88 -0.66 10.29
N THR A 117 -24.67 -0.46 10.81
CA THR A 117 -23.65 0.35 10.13
C THR A 117 -22.37 -0.46 9.92
N LYS A 118 -21.73 -0.23 8.78
CA LYS A 118 -20.40 -0.72 8.42
C LYS A 118 -19.47 0.45 8.18
N THR A 119 -18.34 0.47 8.86
CA THR A 119 -17.28 1.44 8.60
C THR A 119 -16.31 0.87 7.57
N ILE A 120 -16.02 1.64 6.53
CA ILE A 120 -14.92 1.42 5.59
C ILE A 120 -13.85 2.44 5.90
N ARG A 121 -12.69 1.99 6.35
CA ARG A 121 -11.53 2.81 6.63
C ARG A 121 -10.64 2.84 5.39
N ILE A 122 -10.45 4.01 4.82
CA ILE A 122 -9.63 4.21 3.62
C ILE A 122 -8.28 4.77 4.05
N ILE A 123 -7.23 4.01 3.81
CA ILE A 123 -5.85 4.41 4.14
C ILE A 123 -5.11 4.90 2.90
N PRO A 124 -4.22 5.90 3.04
CA PRO A 124 -3.43 6.40 1.93
C PRO A 124 -2.38 5.38 1.48
N LYS A 125 -1.99 5.45 0.21
CA LYS A 125 -0.87 4.68 -0.35
C LYS A 125 0.45 5.23 0.14
N PRO A 126 1.42 4.38 0.48
CA PRO A 126 2.77 4.84 0.74
C PRO A 126 3.35 5.45 -0.54
N THR A 127 4.16 6.49 -0.35
CA THR A 127 4.93 7.09 -1.43
C THR A 127 6.41 7.07 -1.10
N VAL A 128 7.25 6.91 -2.10
CA VAL A 128 8.70 7.00 -1.99
C VAL A 128 9.30 7.58 -3.27
N SER A 129 10.18 8.55 -3.12
CA SER A 129 10.96 9.14 -4.20
C SER A 129 12.37 9.39 -3.70
N ILE A 130 13.37 8.99 -4.50
CA ILE A 130 14.79 9.14 -4.25
C ILE A 130 15.47 9.55 -5.56
N PRO A 131 16.73 10.05 -5.54
CA PRO A 131 17.51 10.28 -6.76
C PRO A 131 17.62 9.01 -7.60
N ALA A 132 17.55 9.14 -8.92
CA ALA A 132 17.61 8.01 -9.83
C ALA A 132 19.02 7.40 -9.94
N SER A 133 20.07 8.19 -9.65
CA SER A 133 21.46 7.77 -9.80
C SER A 133 22.41 8.46 -8.84
N GLY A 134 23.54 7.82 -8.58
CA GLY A 134 24.67 8.35 -7.84
C GLY A 134 25.98 7.85 -8.45
N VAL A 135 27.11 8.51 -8.13
CA VAL A 135 28.44 8.13 -8.59
C VAL A 135 29.42 8.30 -7.46
N ILE A 136 30.26 7.30 -7.22
CA ILE A 136 31.40 7.34 -6.29
C ILE A 136 32.62 6.67 -6.92
N CYS A 137 33.78 6.83 -6.28
CA CYS A 137 34.96 6.02 -6.59
C CYS A 137 34.99 4.76 -5.71
N GLU A 138 35.70 3.76 -6.19
CA GLU A 138 35.98 2.53 -5.44
C GLU A 138 36.61 2.85 -4.07
N GLY A 139 36.07 2.23 -3.04
CA GLY A 139 36.50 2.44 -1.65
C GLY A 139 35.84 3.62 -0.95
N GLU A 140 35.01 4.41 -1.62
CA GLU A 140 34.25 5.50 -1.02
C GLU A 140 32.87 5.04 -0.53
N ASP A 141 32.39 5.68 0.52
CA ASP A 141 31.02 5.53 1.02
C ASP A 141 30.06 6.45 0.25
N PHE A 142 28.86 5.96 -0.06
CA PHE A 142 27.80 6.76 -0.66
C PHE A 142 26.83 7.24 0.40
N VAL A 143 26.74 8.56 0.59
CA VAL A 143 25.84 9.18 1.58
C VAL A 143 24.49 9.45 0.93
N ILE A 144 23.42 8.92 1.52
CA ILE A 144 22.03 9.16 1.15
C ILE A 144 21.46 10.11 2.21
N ALA A 145 21.35 11.38 1.87
CA ALA A 145 20.89 12.40 2.81
C ALA A 145 19.36 12.41 2.96
N ALA A 146 18.87 12.79 4.13
CA ALA A 146 17.41 12.92 4.37
C ALA A 146 16.72 13.88 3.39
N SER A 147 17.42 14.91 2.90
CA SER A 147 16.90 15.86 1.91
C SER A 147 16.63 15.24 0.55
N ASP A 148 17.24 14.10 0.24
CA ASP A 148 17.15 13.43 -1.05
C ASP A 148 16.02 12.40 -1.07
N ILE A 149 15.33 12.21 0.06
CA ILE A 149 14.30 11.20 0.25
C ILE A 149 12.98 11.89 0.54
N LEU A 150 11.98 11.63 -0.29
CA LEU A 150 10.60 12.06 -0.05
C LEU A 150 9.74 10.81 0.15
N THR A 151 9.15 10.70 1.34
CA THR A 151 8.29 9.56 1.72
C THR A 151 7.07 10.05 2.47
N SER A 152 5.92 9.39 2.28
CA SER A 152 4.71 9.61 3.08
C SER A 152 3.91 8.32 3.27
N ASP A 153 3.07 8.31 4.31
CA ASP A 153 2.02 7.33 4.54
C ASP A 153 2.51 5.87 4.61
N PHE A 154 3.70 5.67 5.16
CA PHE A 154 4.33 4.35 5.31
C PHE A 154 4.37 3.89 6.77
N ASN A 155 4.52 2.58 6.94
CA ASN A 155 4.76 1.95 8.25
C ASN A 155 6.26 1.87 8.55
N THR A 156 7.05 1.29 7.63
CA THR A 156 8.50 1.15 7.77
C THR A 156 9.21 1.44 6.46
N LEU A 157 10.47 1.86 6.56
CA LEU A 157 11.39 2.00 5.42
C LEU A 157 12.41 0.87 5.48
N ASN A 158 12.82 0.38 4.31
CA ASN A 158 13.89 -0.61 4.22
C ASN A 158 14.70 -0.44 2.93
N TRP A 159 16.02 -0.32 3.08
CA TRP A 159 16.96 -0.30 1.98
C TRP A 159 17.44 -1.71 1.67
N THR A 160 17.54 -2.01 0.38
CA THR A 160 18.19 -3.22 -0.12
C THR A 160 19.17 -2.87 -1.23
N SER A 161 20.17 -3.73 -1.43
CA SER A 161 21.16 -3.58 -2.48
C SER A 161 21.16 -4.83 -3.37
N SER A 162 21.34 -4.63 -4.67
CA SER A 162 21.56 -5.73 -5.63
C SER A 162 22.86 -6.48 -5.38
N ASN A 163 23.82 -5.86 -4.68
CA ASN A 163 25.02 -6.52 -4.17
C ASN A 163 24.86 -6.77 -2.67
N THR A 164 24.74 -8.02 -2.29
CA THR A 164 24.54 -8.44 -0.88
C THR A 164 25.76 -8.33 0.01
N LEU A 165 26.93 -8.00 -0.54
CA LEU A 165 28.18 -7.81 0.21
C LEU A 165 28.37 -6.38 0.70
N GLY A 166 27.68 -5.40 0.12
CA GLY A 166 27.64 -4.02 0.63
C GLY A 166 26.79 -3.90 1.88
N THR A 167 26.98 -2.86 2.67
CA THR A 167 26.31 -2.64 3.96
C THR A 167 25.71 -1.25 4.07
N PHE A 168 24.60 -1.12 4.81
CA PHE A 168 23.98 0.16 5.18
C PHE A 168 24.37 0.54 6.61
N ILE A 169 24.69 1.82 6.86
CA ILE A 169 25.17 2.35 8.14
C ILE A 169 24.35 3.59 8.53
N PRO A 170 23.73 3.66 9.71
CA PRO A 170 23.77 2.67 10.80
C PRO A 170 23.04 1.37 10.51
N ASP A 171 21.98 1.40 9.68
CA ASP A 171 21.24 0.23 9.24
C ASP A 171 20.42 0.56 7.98
N ALA A 172 19.69 -0.42 7.45
CA ALA A 172 18.86 -0.29 6.27
C ALA A 172 17.42 0.23 6.55
N LEU A 173 17.07 0.48 7.82
CA LEU A 173 15.70 0.78 8.25
C LEU A 173 15.44 2.28 8.41
N THR A 174 16.47 3.12 8.24
CA THR A 174 16.35 4.58 8.27
C THR A 174 16.23 5.14 6.86
N GLY A 175 15.53 6.28 6.72
CA GLY A 175 15.47 6.98 5.45
C GLY A 175 16.86 7.44 5.02
N GLU A 176 17.55 8.26 5.83
CA GLU A 176 18.95 8.62 5.61
C GLU A 176 19.86 7.47 6.03
N THR A 177 20.85 7.17 5.23
CA THR A 177 21.83 6.11 5.49
C THR A 177 23.09 6.32 4.66
N ILE A 178 24.11 5.55 4.97
CA ILE A 178 25.34 5.48 4.19
C ILE A 178 25.42 4.06 3.62
N TYR A 179 25.51 3.96 2.30
CA TYR A 179 25.82 2.69 1.66
C TYR A 179 27.33 2.57 1.53
N ARG A 180 27.88 1.53 2.14
CA ARG A 180 29.29 1.14 2.03
C ARG A 180 29.42 -0.03 1.07
N PRO A 181 30.01 0.17 -0.12
CA PRO A 181 30.28 -0.92 -1.04
C PRO A 181 31.18 -2.00 -0.43
N ALA A 182 31.14 -3.18 -0.99
CA ALA A 182 32.11 -4.22 -0.67
C ALA A 182 33.52 -3.84 -1.16
N VAL A 183 34.54 -4.45 -0.56
CA VAL A 183 35.93 -4.26 -0.96
C VAL A 183 36.10 -4.66 -2.44
N ASN A 184 36.76 -3.82 -3.22
CA ASN A 184 36.98 -4.00 -4.67
C ASN A 184 35.70 -4.06 -5.51
N GLN A 185 34.61 -3.53 -5.01
CA GLN A 185 33.35 -3.42 -5.77
C GLN A 185 33.43 -2.25 -6.76
N ILE A 186 33.22 -2.56 -8.04
CA ILE A 186 33.14 -1.60 -9.14
C ILE A 186 31.89 -1.89 -9.99
N GLY A 187 31.50 -0.91 -10.81
CA GLY A 187 30.32 -1.02 -11.68
C GLY A 187 29.02 -0.61 -10.99
N ASP A 188 27.90 -0.93 -11.61
CA ASP A 188 26.58 -0.47 -11.15
C ASP A 188 26.01 -1.36 -10.06
N VAL A 189 25.48 -0.71 -9.02
CA VAL A 189 24.73 -1.33 -7.92
C VAL A 189 23.39 -0.64 -7.83
N THR A 190 22.31 -1.41 -7.84
CA THR A 190 20.96 -0.86 -7.59
C THR A 190 20.67 -0.87 -6.10
N LEU A 191 20.43 0.31 -5.54
CA LEU A 191 19.92 0.50 -4.18
C LEU A 191 18.41 0.74 -4.28
N THR A 192 17.62 -0.03 -3.53
CA THR A 192 16.16 0.06 -3.53
C THR A 192 15.68 0.47 -2.15
N LEU A 193 14.93 1.57 -2.07
CA LEU A 193 14.18 1.95 -0.88
C LEU A 193 12.74 1.46 -1.02
N THR A 194 12.29 0.66 -0.05
CA THR A 194 10.91 0.20 0.05
C THR A 194 10.25 0.86 1.25
N ALA A 195 9.08 1.46 1.02
CA ALA A 195 8.17 1.98 2.03
C ALA A 195 6.99 1.01 2.17
N THR A 196 6.89 0.32 3.31
CA THR A 196 5.81 -0.66 3.53
C THR A 196 4.51 0.05 3.88
N ALA A 197 3.40 -0.47 3.38
CA ALA A 197 2.09 0.09 3.63
C ALA A 197 1.65 -0.07 5.09
N ILE A 198 0.78 0.84 5.54
CA ILE A 198 0.10 0.74 6.85
C ILE A 198 -0.96 -0.37 6.73
N ASP A 199 -1.05 -1.24 7.74
CA ASP A 199 -2.07 -2.31 7.86
C ASP A 199 -2.15 -3.32 6.69
N GLY A 200 -1.27 -3.24 5.69
CA GLY A 200 -1.20 -4.20 4.58
C GLY A 200 -2.38 -4.15 3.60
N ALA A 201 -3.25 -3.14 3.68
CA ALA A 201 -4.34 -2.98 2.73
C ALA A 201 -3.89 -2.36 1.41
N CYS A 202 -2.83 -1.53 1.43
CA CYS A 202 -2.17 -1.00 0.24
C CYS A 202 -0.96 -1.86 -0.15
N ALA A 203 -0.55 -1.78 -1.41
CA ALA A 203 0.74 -2.30 -1.84
C ALA A 203 1.88 -1.40 -1.34
N ASP A 204 3.04 -1.99 -1.07
CA ASP A 204 4.26 -1.27 -0.74
C ASP A 204 4.72 -0.40 -1.93
N ALA A 205 5.33 0.74 -1.64
CA ALA A 205 5.98 1.57 -2.63
C ALA A 205 7.49 1.33 -2.63
N SER A 206 8.12 1.41 -3.80
CA SER A 206 9.57 1.30 -3.92
C SER A 206 10.13 2.25 -4.95
N ALA A 207 11.38 2.69 -4.73
CA ALA A 207 12.14 3.48 -5.69
C ALA A 207 13.58 2.96 -5.76
N ASN A 208 14.20 3.08 -6.94
CA ASN A 208 15.53 2.58 -7.22
C ASN A 208 16.50 3.73 -7.50
N LEU A 209 17.73 3.58 -6.98
CA LEU A 209 18.88 4.42 -7.27
C LEU A 209 19.96 3.53 -7.88
N VAL A 210 20.46 3.88 -9.06
CA VAL A 210 21.63 3.21 -9.66
C VAL A 210 22.90 3.93 -9.22
N LEU A 211 23.69 3.27 -8.38
CA LEU A 211 24.98 3.77 -7.94
C LEU A 211 26.09 3.20 -8.83
N THR A 212 26.75 4.08 -9.60
CA THR A 212 27.92 3.71 -10.38
C THR A 212 29.18 3.88 -9.55
N ILE A 213 29.93 2.80 -9.35
CA ILE A 213 31.20 2.79 -8.63
C ILE A 213 32.32 2.70 -9.65
N ASN A 214 33.02 3.82 -9.84
CA ASN A 214 34.14 3.89 -10.76
C ASN A 214 35.41 3.27 -10.12
N PRO A 215 36.22 2.55 -10.87
CA PRO A 215 37.49 2.03 -10.36
C PRO A 215 38.43 3.15 -9.97
N SER A 216 39.18 2.96 -8.88
CA SER A 216 40.19 3.91 -8.44
C SER A 216 41.34 4.00 -9.45
N VAL A 217 41.87 5.21 -9.62
CA VAL A 217 43.06 5.44 -10.45
C VAL A 217 44.28 4.95 -9.68
N ILE A 218 45.08 4.10 -10.33
CA ILE A 218 46.36 3.60 -9.79
C ILE A 218 47.46 4.21 -10.59
N VAL A 219 48.45 4.76 -9.88
CA VAL A 219 49.63 5.38 -10.51
C VAL A 219 50.89 4.75 -9.92
N GLU A 220 51.70 4.21 -10.79
CA GLU A 220 53.05 3.74 -10.46
C GLU A 220 54.07 4.58 -11.24
N ALA A 221 54.95 5.29 -10.52
CA ALA A 221 55.91 6.19 -11.13
C ALA A 221 57.11 5.47 -11.75
N GLY A 222 57.19 4.16 -11.55
CA GLY A 222 58.33 3.34 -12.00
C GLY A 222 59.43 3.22 -10.95
N SER A 223 60.45 2.48 -11.31
CA SER A 223 61.58 2.17 -10.41
C SER A 223 62.59 3.33 -10.33
N GLY A 224 63.05 3.61 -9.12
CA GLY A 224 64.14 4.60 -8.93
C GLY A 224 65.49 4.11 -9.48
N THR A 225 66.35 5.04 -9.90
CA THR A 225 67.69 4.75 -10.32
C THR A 225 68.66 5.87 -9.89
N SER A 226 69.93 5.62 -10.05
CA SER A 226 70.97 6.62 -9.86
C SER A 226 71.57 7.02 -11.21
N ILE A 227 71.74 8.32 -11.43
CA ILE A 227 72.45 8.86 -12.58
C ILE A 227 73.65 9.68 -12.12
N CYS A 228 74.74 9.74 -12.94
CA CYS A 228 75.91 10.51 -12.61
C CYS A 228 75.67 12.02 -12.84
N SER A 229 76.28 12.87 -12.04
CA SER A 229 76.19 14.33 -12.12
C SER A 229 77.14 14.94 -13.18
N ASP A 230 77.56 14.15 -14.15
CA ASP A 230 78.45 14.58 -15.25
C ASP A 230 77.75 15.41 -16.34
N GLY A 231 76.43 15.57 -16.24
CA GLY A 231 75.63 16.35 -17.20
C GLY A 231 75.41 15.71 -18.56
N ILE A 232 75.86 14.47 -18.75
CA ILE A 232 75.78 13.76 -20.05
C ILE A 232 74.68 12.70 -20.03
N GLN A 233 74.36 12.16 -18.85
CA GLN A 233 73.41 11.09 -18.70
C GLN A 233 71.95 11.62 -18.63
N THR A 234 71.05 10.96 -19.37
CA THR A 234 69.62 11.19 -19.30
C THR A 234 68.94 9.93 -18.79
N TYR A 235 67.97 10.12 -17.89
CA TYR A 235 67.14 9.02 -17.42
C TYR A 235 65.76 9.06 -18.10
N LYS A 236 65.37 7.96 -18.70
CA LYS A 236 64.05 7.78 -19.31
C LYS A 236 63.23 6.81 -18.44
N ILE A 237 62.14 7.27 -17.92
CA ILE A 237 61.18 6.43 -17.22
C ILE A 237 60.43 5.59 -18.27
N THR A 238 60.52 4.27 -18.18
CA THR A 238 59.92 3.32 -19.13
C THR A 238 58.95 2.34 -18.50
N ASP A 239 58.88 2.33 -17.18
CA ASP A 239 58.12 1.40 -16.36
C ASP A 239 57.02 2.10 -15.55
N ALA A 240 56.73 3.36 -15.82
CA ALA A 240 55.59 4.04 -15.23
C ALA A 240 54.27 3.48 -15.80
N LEU A 241 53.31 3.26 -14.90
CA LEU A 241 51.97 2.72 -15.24
C LEU A 241 50.88 3.59 -14.65
N ILE A 242 49.85 3.85 -15.45
CA ILE A 242 48.59 4.45 -14.99
C ILE A 242 47.48 3.47 -15.36
N THR A 243 46.70 3.09 -14.37
CA THR A 243 45.51 2.24 -14.59
C THR A 243 44.27 3.03 -14.21
N ASN A 244 43.18 2.90 -14.96
CA ASN A 244 41.90 3.59 -14.77
C ASN A 244 41.98 5.13 -14.82
N GLY A 245 43.01 5.71 -15.40
CA GLY A 245 43.15 7.16 -15.65
C GLY A 245 42.52 7.58 -16.96
N ASP A 246 42.18 8.86 -17.08
CA ASP A 246 41.61 9.48 -18.29
C ASP A 246 42.68 9.83 -19.36
N GLY A 247 43.95 9.48 -19.12
CA GLY A 247 45.08 9.77 -20.01
C GLY A 247 45.75 11.11 -19.77
N PHE A 248 45.25 11.94 -18.85
CA PHE A 248 45.92 13.19 -18.46
C PHE A 248 46.79 12.95 -17.23
N PHE A 249 48.07 13.28 -17.32
CA PHE A 249 49.00 13.19 -16.21
C PHE A 249 50.08 14.27 -16.31
N ASN A 250 50.73 14.58 -15.21
CA ASN A 250 51.77 15.57 -15.12
C ASN A 250 52.91 15.08 -14.22
N TRP A 251 54.16 15.32 -14.63
CA TRP A 251 55.35 15.08 -13.80
C TRP A 251 55.79 16.38 -13.15
N SER A 252 56.10 16.35 -11.87
CA SER A 252 56.74 17.45 -11.18
C SER A 252 58.08 17.03 -10.63
N ILE A 253 59.03 17.99 -10.57
CA ILE A 253 60.35 17.78 -9.98
C ILE A 253 60.41 18.51 -8.65
N SER A 254 60.83 17.81 -7.60
CA SER A 254 61.14 18.39 -6.30
C SER A 254 62.53 17.91 -5.86
N GLY A 255 63.33 18.83 -5.30
CA GLY A 255 64.68 18.55 -4.85
C GLY A 255 65.60 19.76 -4.98
N PRO A 256 66.80 19.73 -4.38
CA PRO A 256 67.81 20.78 -4.58
C PRO A 256 68.22 20.85 -6.07
N ALA A 257 68.20 22.06 -6.62
CA ALA A 257 68.71 22.34 -7.97
C ALA A 257 70.23 22.22 -8.04
#